data_f2d47642bcaa9583b53d6e19f318e0c4
#
_entry.id   f2d47642bcaa9583b53d6e19f318e0c4
#
_cell.length_a   1.000
_cell.length_b   1.000
_cell.length_c   1.000
_cell.angle_alpha   90.00
_cell.angle_beta   90.00
_cell.angle_gamma   90.00
#
_symmetry.space_group_name_H-M   'P 1'
#
loop_
_entity.id
_entity.type
_entity.pdbx_description
1 polymer ?
#
loop_
_entity_poly.entity_id
_entity_poly.type
_entity_poly.pdbx_seq_one_letter_code
_entity_poly.pdbx_strand_id
1 'polypeptide(L)'
;MTRSRRWIVAAIAVGFAVRVAFALGYWVEQPLTHDEREYLALARSIARGDGVVYPADEPVTGTAQRFGRAPGYPVFLAMLHVTQPVDTVPARVKIAQSAVGAIGVWLIALIGGRAAGPRGAVAAAGIAAVYPPLVFMPAYALSETLYCTVALAAAWVLGTVTLTLSERPGSVTVTVPNRKSVTVTVLGAGLTGIGILVRPAMLFFVPFAAAWMVWKRETRHAVIFVLVTLASVAPWTVRNARVHGRFVLVASEGGVTFWTGNNPLARGEGDMAANPELKRAELEFRNRHADLTPEQREPLYYREAFAWIRRHPAQWTALLARKVFYTIVPLGPSYTLHSKKYLVASAGAYLLLLPPALAGAWRLRRGCAPVALWLLAASTVFVSVVFFPQERFRIPVIDPALIVSAAALAAARSHEHTGCRSNL
;
A
#
# COMPACT_ATOMS: atom_id res chain seq x y z
N MET A 1 -10.43 30.62 10.68
CA MET A 1 -9.99 29.60 9.69
C MET A 1 -9.85 30.24 8.34
N THR A 2 -8.71 30.04 7.65
CA THR A 2 -8.52 30.50 6.26
C THR A 2 -9.52 29.80 5.31
N ARG A 3 -9.84 30.45 4.17
CA ARG A 3 -10.76 29.89 3.16
C ARG A 3 -10.33 28.48 2.69
N SER A 4 -9.04 28.28 2.47
CA SER A 4 -8.50 26.96 2.06
C SER A 4 -8.73 25.89 3.13
N ARG A 5 -8.55 26.20 4.41
CA ARG A 5 -8.78 25.26 5.51
C ARG A 5 -10.25 24.81 5.61
N ARG A 6 -11.19 25.71 5.34
CA ARG A 6 -12.62 25.36 5.28
C ARG A 6 -12.91 24.35 4.16
N TRP A 7 -12.33 24.56 2.98
CA TRP A 7 -12.51 23.65 1.85
C TRP A 7 -11.87 22.28 2.09
N ILE A 8 -10.71 22.21 2.74
CA ILE A 8 -10.06 20.93 3.10
C ILE A 8 -10.95 20.17 4.10
N VAL A 9 -11.47 20.84 5.15
CA VAL A 9 -12.38 20.21 6.12
C VAL A 9 -13.65 19.72 5.43
N ALA A 10 -14.24 20.52 4.55
CA ALA A 10 -15.41 20.11 3.77
C ALA A 10 -15.10 18.87 2.89
N ALA A 11 -13.94 18.84 2.21
CA ALA A 11 -13.54 17.70 1.40
C ALA A 11 -13.33 16.42 2.23
N ILE A 12 -12.77 16.53 3.44
CA ILE A 12 -12.62 15.40 4.37
C ILE A 12 -14.01 14.89 4.80
N ALA A 13 -14.92 15.79 5.18
CA ALA A 13 -16.27 15.43 5.59
C ALA A 13 -17.07 14.78 4.45
N VAL A 14 -17.01 15.35 3.24
CA VAL A 14 -17.59 14.76 2.02
C VAL A 14 -16.97 13.40 1.74
N GLY A 15 -15.64 13.30 1.80
CA GLY A 15 -14.91 12.05 1.60
C GLY A 15 -15.33 10.96 2.58
N PHE A 16 -15.53 11.28 3.84
CA PHE A 16 -16.09 10.35 4.84
C PHE A 16 -17.53 9.95 4.48
N ALA A 17 -18.39 10.92 4.24
CA ALA A 17 -19.81 10.70 3.96
C ALA A 17 -20.03 9.83 2.71
N VAL A 18 -19.30 10.10 1.62
CA VAL A 18 -19.41 9.32 0.38
C VAL A 18 -18.93 7.86 0.58
N ARG A 19 -17.85 7.64 1.36
CA ARG A 19 -17.38 6.28 1.71
C ARG A 19 -18.41 5.53 2.54
N VAL A 20 -18.98 6.16 3.56
CA VAL A 20 -20.03 5.56 4.39
C VAL A 20 -21.29 5.28 3.55
N ALA A 21 -21.73 6.23 2.73
CA ALA A 21 -22.88 6.07 1.85
C ALA A 21 -22.67 4.91 0.85
N PHE A 22 -21.49 4.79 0.25
CA PHE A 22 -21.16 3.66 -0.61
C PHE A 22 -21.17 2.35 0.16
N ALA A 23 -20.47 2.29 1.30
CA ALA A 23 -20.26 1.06 2.05
C ALA A 23 -21.55 0.51 2.71
N LEU A 24 -22.44 1.40 3.18
CA LEU A 24 -23.67 1.04 3.88
C LEU A 24 -24.94 1.16 3.02
N GLY A 25 -24.90 1.91 1.90
CA GLY A 25 -26.05 2.08 1.03
C GLY A 25 -25.97 1.31 -0.30
N TYR A 26 -24.77 1.11 -0.84
CA TYR A 26 -24.60 0.43 -2.12
C TYR A 26 -23.92 -0.94 -1.97
N TRP A 27 -22.84 -1.04 -1.19
CA TRP A 27 -22.06 -2.27 -1.00
C TRP A 27 -22.56 -3.03 0.25
N VAL A 28 -23.87 -3.27 0.30
CA VAL A 28 -24.54 -3.97 1.41
C VAL A 28 -24.52 -5.46 1.13
N GLU A 29 -24.43 -6.29 2.14
CA GLU A 29 -24.59 -7.77 2.07
C GLU A 29 -23.81 -8.50 0.97
N GLN A 30 -22.68 -7.92 0.55
CA GLN A 30 -21.83 -8.60 -0.41
C GLN A 30 -21.09 -9.78 0.25
N PRO A 31 -21.02 -10.93 -0.43
CA PRO A 31 -20.32 -12.10 0.11
C PRO A 31 -18.82 -11.79 0.26
N LEU A 32 -18.23 -12.32 1.33
CA LEU A 32 -16.82 -12.14 1.62
C LEU A 32 -15.94 -12.79 0.54
N THR A 33 -14.94 -12.09 0.11
CA THR A 33 -13.84 -12.65 -0.68
C THR A 33 -12.99 -13.59 0.19
N HIS A 34 -12.11 -14.37 -0.44
CA HIS A 34 -11.20 -15.26 0.28
C HIS A 34 -10.31 -14.49 1.27
N ASP A 35 -9.71 -13.40 0.84
CA ASP A 35 -8.84 -12.57 1.69
C ASP A 35 -9.60 -11.96 2.88
N GLU A 36 -10.85 -11.52 2.68
CA GLU A 36 -11.67 -10.95 3.74
C GLU A 36 -11.99 -12.00 4.82
N ARG A 37 -12.31 -13.23 4.41
CA ARG A 37 -12.54 -14.35 5.35
C ARG A 37 -11.30 -14.61 6.19
N GLU A 38 -10.12 -14.68 5.58
CA GLU A 38 -8.86 -14.88 6.29
C GLU A 38 -8.59 -13.77 7.32
N TYR A 39 -8.75 -12.49 6.94
CA TYR A 39 -8.53 -11.38 7.85
C TYR A 39 -9.53 -11.35 9.00
N LEU A 40 -10.82 -11.61 8.73
CA LEU A 40 -11.86 -11.64 9.75
C LEU A 40 -11.69 -12.84 10.68
N ALA A 41 -11.27 -14.01 10.17
CA ALA A 41 -10.97 -15.18 10.97
C ALA A 41 -9.80 -14.95 11.94
N LEU A 42 -8.69 -14.37 11.45
CA LEU A 42 -7.55 -13.98 12.29
C LEU A 42 -7.95 -12.93 13.34
N ALA A 43 -8.75 -11.94 12.96
CA ALA A 43 -9.24 -10.92 13.88
C ALA A 43 -10.09 -11.51 15.01
N ARG A 44 -10.94 -12.48 14.67
CA ARG A 44 -11.76 -13.21 15.64
C ARG A 44 -10.90 -13.97 16.66
N SER A 45 -9.88 -14.69 16.19
CA SER A 45 -8.93 -15.40 17.05
C SER A 45 -8.21 -14.44 18.00
N ILE A 46 -7.71 -13.32 17.47
CA ILE A 46 -7.04 -12.30 18.29
C ILE A 46 -8.01 -11.72 19.34
N ALA A 47 -9.24 -11.38 18.94
CA ALA A 47 -10.24 -10.80 19.83
C ALA A 47 -10.72 -11.76 20.94
N ARG A 48 -10.62 -13.07 20.73
CA ARG A 48 -10.90 -14.11 21.72
C ARG A 48 -9.71 -14.42 22.64
N GLY A 49 -8.52 -13.91 22.32
CA GLY A 49 -7.28 -14.20 23.07
C GLY A 49 -6.52 -15.43 22.59
N ASP A 50 -6.97 -16.11 21.52
CA ASP A 50 -6.31 -17.29 20.94
C ASP A 50 -5.01 -16.95 20.20
N GLY A 51 -4.75 -15.65 20.01
CA GLY A 51 -3.60 -15.14 19.27
C GLY A 51 -3.80 -15.09 17.75
N VAL A 52 -2.69 -14.99 17.01
CA VAL A 52 -2.73 -14.92 15.54
C VAL A 52 -2.69 -16.34 14.97
N VAL A 53 -3.86 -16.97 14.93
CA VAL A 53 -4.08 -18.32 14.41
C VAL A 53 -5.42 -18.37 13.68
N TYR A 54 -5.55 -19.26 12.69
CA TYR A 54 -6.86 -19.50 12.08
C TYR A 54 -7.69 -20.38 12.98
N PRO A 55 -8.96 -20.04 13.28
CA PRO A 55 -9.85 -20.85 14.07
C PRO A 55 -10.11 -22.22 13.41
N ALA A 56 -10.20 -23.27 14.21
CA ALA A 56 -10.44 -24.63 13.70
C ALA A 56 -11.85 -24.82 13.10
N ASP A 57 -12.82 -24.03 13.56
CA ASP A 57 -14.20 -24.02 13.10
C ASP A 57 -14.40 -23.29 11.76
N GLU A 58 -13.37 -22.64 11.25
CA GLU A 58 -13.40 -21.93 9.98
C GLU A 58 -12.12 -22.22 9.18
N PRO A 59 -11.98 -23.40 8.57
CA PRO A 59 -10.80 -23.75 7.79
C PRO A 59 -10.80 -22.98 6.47
N VAL A 60 -10.27 -21.75 6.48
CA VAL A 60 -10.11 -20.93 5.27
C VAL A 60 -9.17 -21.60 4.27
N THR A 61 -8.31 -22.48 4.74
CA THR A 61 -7.26 -23.14 3.94
C THR A 61 -7.30 -24.65 3.95
N GLY A 62 -8.32 -25.26 4.57
CA GLY A 62 -8.44 -26.72 4.70
C GLY A 62 -7.47 -27.39 5.68
N THR A 63 -6.57 -26.65 6.29
CA THR A 63 -5.64 -27.10 7.33
C THR A 63 -5.56 -26.05 8.43
N ALA A 64 -5.45 -26.48 9.69
CA ALA A 64 -5.22 -25.58 10.83
C ALA A 64 -3.84 -24.92 10.70
N GLN A 65 -3.77 -23.84 9.92
CA GLN A 65 -2.53 -23.09 9.74
C GLN A 65 -2.41 -22.04 10.83
N ARG A 66 -1.20 -21.86 11.35
CA ARG A 66 -0.98 -20.89 12.42
C ARG A 66 -1.18 -19.46 11.97
N PHE A 67 -0.78 -19.09 10.74
CA PHE A 67 -1.14 -17.87 10.03
C PHE A 67 -0.36 -17.76 8.70
N GLY A 68 -0.87 -16.92 7.75
CA GLY A 68 -0.19 -16.58 6.50
C GLY A 68 0.02 -15.06 6.34
N ARG A 69 -0.83 -14.26 6.95
CA ARG A 69 -0.95 -12.81 6.76
C ARG A 69 -0.12 -12.00 7.77
N ALA A 70 0.22 -10.77 7.40
CA ALA A 70 0.79 -9.79 8.31
C ALA A 70 -0.21 -9.40 9.42
N PRO A 71 0.26 -9.14 10.67
CA PRO A 71 -0.62 -9.04 11.84
C PRO A 71 -1.36 -7.71 11.96
N GLY A 72 -0.86 -6.63 11.36
CA GLY A 72 -1.34 -5.28 11.65
C GLY A 72 -2.80 -5.05 11.28
N TYR A 73 -3.24 -5.60 10.15
CA TYR A 73 -4.64 -5.46 9.76
C TYR A 73 -5.60 -6.36 10.57
N PRO A 74 -5.31 -7.65 10.81
CA PRO A 74 -6.09 -8.46 11.76
C PRO A 74 -6.20 -7.85 13.16
N VAL A 75 -5.12 -7.26 13.68
CA VAL A 75 -5.15 -6.56 14.98
C VAL A 75 -6.09 -5.35 14.93
N PHE A 76 -6.03 -4.54 13.86
CA PHE A 76 -6.97 -3.43 13.66
C PHE A 76 -8.43 -3.90 13.66
N LEU A 77 -8.75 -5.00 12.96
CA LEU A 77 -10.10 -5.57 12.97
C LEU A 77 -10.50 -6.13 14.33
N ALA A 78 -9.58 -6.76 15.06
CA ALA A 78 -9.82 -7.27 16.40
C ALA A 78 -10.19 -6.16 17.40
N MET A 79 -9.54 -4.98 17.30
CA MET A 79 -9.91 -3.80 18.09
C MET A 79 -11.34 -3.32 17.81
N LEU A 80 -11.92 -3.68 16.68
CA LEU A 80 -13.32 -3.42 16.35
C LEU A 80 -14.26 -4.55 16.84
N HIS A 81 -13.79 -5.40 17.74
CA HIS A 81 -14.56 -6.49 18.39
C HIS A 81 -15.24 -7.46 17.41
N VAL A 82 -14.55 -7.87 16.35
CA VAL A 82 -15.01 -8.94 15.46
C VAL A 82 -14.83 -10.29 16.16
N THR A 83 -15.80 -10.72 16.97
CA THR A 83 -15.70 -11.91 17.83
C THR A 83 -16.48 -13.12 17.32
N GLN A 84 -17.39 -12.92 16.36
CA GLN A 84 -18.26 -13.95 15.80
C GLN A 84 -17.95 -14.20 14.31
N PRO A 85 -18.24 -15.39 13.77
CA PRO A 85 -18.27 -15.62 12.33
C PRO A 85 -19.25 -14.67 11.65
N VAL A 86 -18.90 -14.19 10.47
CA VAL A 86 -19.73 -13.27 9.68
C VAL A 86 -19.68 -13.65 8.20
N ASP A 87 -20.79 -13.50 7.50
CA ASP A 87 -20.90 -13.76 6.06
C ASP A 87 -20.66 -12.53 5.20
N THR A 88 -20.76 -11.36 5.83
CA THR A 88 -20.55 -10.05 5.19
C THR A 88 -19.68 -9.16 6.07
N VAL A 89 -19.09 -8.11 5.48
CA VAL A 89 -18.28 -7.14 6.25
C VAL A 89 -19.17 -6.37 7.22
N PRO A 90 -18.90 -6.41 8.55
CA PRO A 90 -19.72 -5.70 9.54
C PRO A 90 -19.72 -4.18 9.32
N ALA A 91 -20.87 -3.53 9.54
CA ALA A 91 -21.04 -2.08 9.38
C ALA A 91 -19.98 -1.27 10.17
N ARG A 92 -19.68 -1.69 11.41
CA ARG A 92 -18.64 -1.05 12.24
C ARG A 92 -17.26 -1.05 11.59
N VAL A 93 -16.90 -2.13 10.86
CA VAL A 93 -15.64 -2.23 10.11
C VAL A 93 -15.66 -1.24 8.95
N LYS A 94 -16.75 -1.21 8.18
CA LYS A 94 -16.94 -0.28 7.06
C LYS A 94 -16.85 1.19 7.50
N ILE A 95 -17.50 1.55 8.63
CA ILE A 95 -17.46 2.91 9.19
C ILE A 95 -16.04 3.27 9.67
N ALA A 96 -15.38 2.37 10.43
CA ALA A 96 -14.03 2.60 10.92
C ALA A 96 -13.03 2.79 9.76
N GLN A 97 -13.10 1.94 8.74
CA GLN A 97 -12.27 2.09 7.55
C GLN A 97 -12.59 3.35 6.75
N SER A 98 -13.85 3.77 6.69
CA SER A 98 -14.25 5.04 6.08
C SER A 98 -13.62 6.24 6.82
N ALA A 99 -13.54 6.19 8.15
CA ALA A 99 -12.86 7.20 8.95
C ALA A 99 -11.34 7.18 8.71
N VAL A 100 -10.71 6.01 8.66
CA VAL A 100 -9.30 5.85 8.29
C VAL A 100 -9.04 6.39 6.87
N GLY A 101 -9.93 6.11 5.91
CA GLY A 101 -9.85 6.65 4.54
C GLY A 101 -9.99 8.19 4.50
N ALA A 102 -10.82 8.79 5.39
CA ALA A 102 -10.92 10.24 5.51
C ALA A 102 -9.63 10.87 6.08
N ILE A 103 -8.92 10.19 7.00
CA ILE A 103 -7.57 10.58 7.42
C ILE A 103 -6.61 10.51 6.22
N GLY A 104 -6.74 9.51 5.35
CA GLY A 104 -6.01 9.42 4.09
C GLY A 104 -6.22 10.65 3.20
N VAL A 105 -7.47 11.13 3.05
CA VAL A 105 -7.77 12.37 2.31
C VAL A 105 -7.06 13.58 2.93
N TRP A 106 -7.05 13.69 4.26
CA TRP A 106 -6.33 14.74 4.96
C TRP A 106 -4.82 14.69 4.70
N LEU A 107 -4.19 13.49 4.78
CA LEU A 107 -2.77 13.32 4.49
C LEU A 107 -2.42 13.68 3.04
N ILE A 108 -3.26 13.29 2.08
CA ILE A 108 -3.11 13.67 0.67
C ILE A 108 -3.17 15.21 0.53
N ALA A 109 -4.08 15.87 1.25
CA ALA A 109 -4.13 17.34 1.27
C ALA A 109 -2.86 17.96 1.86
N LEU A 110 -2.31 17.41 2.94
CA LEU A 110 -1.07 17.89 3.55
C LEU A 110 0.13 17.75 2.59
N ILE A 111 0.26 16.60 1.93
CA ILE A 111 1.33 16.36 0.94
C ILE A 111 1.15 17.27 -0.26
N GLY A 112 -0.08 17.40 -0.78
CA GLY A 112 -0.42 18.31 -1.88
C GLY A 112 -0.15 19.77 -1.54
N GLY A 113 -0.39 20.17 -0.29
CA GLY A 113 -0.11 21.50 0.23
C GLY A 113 1.39 21.82 0.27
N ARG A 114 2.21 20.85 0.65
CA ARG A 114 3.68 21.00 0.58
C ARG A 114 4.19 21.07 -0.85
N ALA A 115 3.61 20.28 -1.74
CA ALA A 115 4.04 20.21 -3.13
C ALA A 115 3.61 21.44 -3.96
N ALA A 116 2.44 22.01 -3.70
CA ALA A 116 1.81 23.01 -4.57
C ALA A 116 1.03 24.10 -3.82
N GLY A 117 1.31 24.30 -2.55
CA GLY A 117 0.70 25.35 -1.72
C GLY A 117 -0.78 25.10 -1.39
N PRO A 118 -1.48 26.12 -0.81
CA PRO A 118 -2.85 25.97 -0.31
C PRO A 118 -3.88 25.52 -1.36
N ARG A 119 -3.69 25.93 -2.61
CA ARG A 119 -4.55 25.52 -3.74
C ARG A 119 -4.32 24.05 -4.09
N GLY A 120 -3.04 23.60 -4.08
CA GLY A 120 -2.68 22.20 -4.25
C GLY A 120 -3.28 21.32 -3.16
N ALA A 121 -3.30 21.78 -1.90
CA ALA A 121 -3.94 21.09 -0.80
C ALA A 121 -5.45 20.88 -1.03
N VAL A 122 -6.16 21.95 -1.42
CA VAL A 122 -7.61 21.92 -1.69
C VAL A 122 -7.94 21.01 -2.88
N ALA A 123 -7.18 21.13 -3.97
CA ALA A 123 -7.37 20.29 -5.17
C ALA A 123 -7.11 18.81 -4.86
N ALA A 124 -6.02 18.50 -4.16
CA ALA A 124 -5.68 17.14 -3.76
C ALA A 124 -6.75 16.53 -2.85
N ALA A 125 -7.24 17.28 -1.84
CA ALA A 125 -8.32 16.86 -0.97
C ALA A 125 -9.62 16.60 -1.75
N GLY A 126 -10.01 17.52 -2.65
CA GLY A 126 -11.22 17.41 -3.46
C GLY A 126 -11.19 16.18 -4.36
N ILE A 127 -10.10 15.95 -5.08
CA ILE A 127 -9.94 14.75 -5.93
C ILE A 127 -10.01 13.49 -5.05
N ALA A 128 -9.21 13.40 -3.97
CA ALA A 128 -9.14 12.23 -3.11
C ALA A 128 -10.47 11.90 -2.40
N ALA A 129 -11.28 12.92 -2.10
CA ALA A 129 -12.58 12.77 -1.45
C ALA A 129 -13.56 11.93 -2.28
N VAL A 130 -13.54 12.12 -3.61
CA VAL A 130 -14.52 11.52 -4.54
C VAL A 130 -13.89 10.53 -5.52
N TYR A 131 -12.58 10.28 -5.44
CA TYR A 131 -11.90 9.34 -6.34
C TYR A 131 -12.41 7.92 -6.12
N PRO A 132 -13.07 7.28 -7.11
CA PRO A 132 -13.81 6.03 -6.91
C PRO A 132 -13.00 4.91 -6.26
N PRO A 133 -11.74 4.61 -6.69
CA PRO A 133 -10.94 3.59 -6.02
C PRO A 133 -10.73 3.83 -4.52
N LEU A 134 -10.53 5.07 -4.08
CA LEU A 134 -10.40 5.41 -2.66
C LEU A 134 -11.75 5.44 -1.92
N VAL A 135 -12.87 5.54 -2.65
CA VAL A 135 -14.22 5.53 -2.07
C VAL A 135 -14.67 4.11 -1.77
N PHE A 136 -14.50 3.17 -2.70
CA PHE A 136 -15.02 1.82 -2.51
C PHE A 136 -14.12 0.92 -1.65
N MET A 137 -12.80 1.18 -1.58
CA MET A 137 -11.88 0.36 -0.78
C MET A 137 -12.29 0.14 0.68
N PRO A 138 -12.78 1.14 1.42
CA PRO A 138 -13.21 0.96 2.81
C PRO A 138 -14.43 0.04 2.99
N ALA A 139 -15.14 -0.31 1.93
CA ALA A 139 -16.28 -1.22 2.01
C ALA A 139 -15.88 -2.70 2.13
N TYR A 140 -14.65 -3.03 1.78
CA TYR A 140 -14.07 -4.36 1.91
C TYR A 140 -13.28 -4.51 3.21
N ALA A 141 -13.30 -5.70 3.83
CA ALA A 141 -12.43 -6.01 4.96
C ALA A 141 -11.00 -6.37 4.48
N LEU A 142 -10.34 -5.40 3.84
CA LEU A 142 -9.02 -5.55 3.24
C LEU A 142 -8.03 -4.52 3.81
N SER A 143 -6.74 -4.86 3.80
CA SER A 143 -5.67 -4.07 4.42
C SER A 143 -5.36 -2.73 3.72
N GLU A 144 -5.86 -2.54 2.51
CA GLU A 144 -5.50 -1.46 1.60
C GLU A 144 -5.79 -0.07 2.15
N THR A 145 -6.95 0.13 2.80
CA THR A 145 -7.34 1.44 3.37
C THR A 145 -6.43 1.83 4.53
N LEU A 146 -6.17 0.90 5.46
CA LEU A 146 -5.28 1.13 6.59
C LEU A 146 -3.85 1.34 6.10
N TYR A 147 -3.38 0.51 5.18
CA TYR A 147 -2.07 0.61 4.56
C TYR A 147 -1.87 1.95 3.86
N CYS A 148 -2.84 2.39 3.05
CA CYS A 148 -2.81 3.70 2.39
C CYS A 148 -2.55 4.83 3.39
N THR A 149 -3.31 4.86 4.47
CA THR A 149 -3.22 5.91 5.48
C THR A 149 -1.88 5.88 6.21
N VAL A 150 -1.39 4.71 6.62
CA VAL A 150 -0.08 4.56 7.29
C VAL A 150 1.07 4.93 6.34
N ALA A 151 1.01 4.48 5.09
CA ALA A 151 2.00 4.77 4.06
C ALA A 151 2.07 6.28 3.74
N LEU A 152 0.92 6.94 3.62
CA LEU A 152 0.84 8.39 3.44
C LEU A 152 1.37 9.16 4.66
N ALA A 153 1.09 8.68 5.88
CA ALA A 153 1.64 9.27 7.10
C ALA A 153 3.17 9.16 7.12
N ALA A 154 3.73 7.99 6.78
CA ALA A 154 5.16 7.80 6.65
C ALA A 154 5.76 8.73 5.58
N ALA A 155 5.15 8.81 4.40
CA ALA A 155 5.60 9.69 3.32
C ALA A 155 5.52 11.18 3.72
N TRP A 156 4.46 11.58 4.43
CA TRP A 156 4.32 12.95 4.92
C TRP A 156 5.38 13.31 5.96
N VAL A 157 5.63 12.42 6.93
CA VAL A 157 6.66 12.63 7.96
C VAL A 157 8.05 12.67 7.33
N LEU A 158 8.42 11.68 6.50
CA LEU A 158 9.71 11.63 5.83
C LEU A 158 9.89 12.79 4.84
N GLY A 159 8.82 13.27 4.23
CA GLY A 159 8.83 14.45 3.36
C GLY A 159 9.29 15.73 4.07
N THR A 160 9.21 15.82 5.41
CA THR A 160 9.76 16.96 6.16
C THR A 160 11.30 16.92 6.25
N VAL A 161 11.89 15.72 6.29
CA VAL A 161 13.35 15.56 6.25
C VAL A 161 13.89 16.00 4.88
N THR A 162 13.19 15.62 3.81
CA THR A 162 13.63 15.90 2.44
C THR A 162 13.65 17.40 2.11
N LEU A 163 12.73 18.19 2.67
CA LEU A 163 12.70 19.64 2.47
C LEU A 163 13.86 20.36 3.16
N THR A 164 14.26 19.91 4.35
CA THR A 164 15.42 20.44 5.07
C THR A 164 16.75 20.14 4.37
N LEU A 165 16.82 19.07 3.59
CA LEU A 165 18.03 18.63 2.88
C LEU A 165 18.17 19.25 1.47
N SER A 166 17.13 19.90 0.96
CA SER A 166 17.10 20.45 -0.41
C SER A 166 17.50 21.94 -0.50
N GLU A 167 17.89 22.57 0.60
CA GLU A 167 18.36 23.95 0.57
C GLU A 167 19.73 24.03 -0.14
N ARG A 168 19.85 25.00 -1.07
CA ARG A 168 20.94 25.13 -2.05
C ARG A 168 22.33 25.20 -1.40
N PRO A 169 23.38 24.61 -2.02
CA PRO A 169 24.75 24.88 -1.63
C PRO A 169 25.04 26.37 -1.90
N GLY A 170 25.27 27.15 -0.86
CA GLY A 170 25.62 28.58 -0.94
C GLY A 170 24.94 29.49 0.07
N SER A 171 23.87 29.10 0.73
CA SER A 171 23.39 29.81 1.91
C SER A 171 24.15 29.31 3.13
N VAL A 172 24.84 30.20 3.85
CA VAL A 172 25.43 29.91 5.16
C VAL A 172 24.28 29.70 6.13
N THR A 173 23.74 28.48 6.12
CA THR A 173 22.80 28.04 7.15
C THR A 173 23.62 27.29 8.19
N VAL A 174 23.72 27.88 9.37
CA VAL A 174 24.27 27.22 10.56
C VAL A 174 23.60 25.86 10.66
N THR A 175 24.34 24.80 10.33
CA THR A 175 23.94 23.41 10.54
C THR A 175 23.85 23.17 12.03
N VAL A 176 22.70 23.51 12.62
CA VAL A 176 22.33 22.95 13.91
C VAL A 176 22.13 21.45 13.66
N PRO A 177 22.86 20.55 14.33
CA PRO A 177 22.60 19.11 14.27
C PRO A 177 21.21 18.90 14.86
N ASN A 178 20.22 18.81 14.00
CA ASN A 178 18.85 19.11 14.37
C ASN A 178 18.27 17.84 15.01
N ARG A 179 18.20 17.80 16.36
CA ARG A 179 17.41 16.78 17.09
C ARG A 179 16.04 16.57 16.43
N LYS A 180 15.43 17.63 15.90
CA LYS A 180 14.17 17.56 15.15
C LYS A 180 14.27 16.66 13.89
N SER A 181 15.38 16.71 13.14
CA SER A 181 15.56 15.88 11.93
C SER A 181 15.67 14.38 12.26
N VAL A 182 16.40 14.03 13.34
CA VAL A 182 16.51 12.64 13.82
C VAL A 182 15.16 12.13 14.32
N THR A 183 14.43 12.93 15.12
CA THR A 183 13.10 12.57 15.61
C THR A 183 12.13 12.28 14.46
N VAL A 184 12.13 13.11 13.44
CA VAL A 184 11.30 12.92 12.23
C VAL A 184 11.68 11.63 11.49
N THR A 185 12.99 11.34 11.35
CA THR A 185 13.46 10.09 10.76
C THR A 185 12.99 8.87 11.56
N VAL A 186 13.11 8.91 12.89
CA VAL A 186 12.64 7.84 13.78
C VAL A 186 11.14 7.64 13.67
N LEU A 187 10.35 8.71 13.68
CA LEU A 187 8.89 8.62 13.51
C LEU A 187 8.51 8.04 12.15
N GLY A 188 9.14 8.51 11.06
CA GLY A 188 8.91 8.00 9.71
C GLY A 188 9.32 6.53 9.56
N ALA A 189 10.43 6.12 10.20
CA ALA A 189 10.88 4.74 10.25
C ALA A 189 9.90 3.85 11.04
N GLY A 190 9.42 4.30 12.20
CA GLY A 190 8.41 3.60 12.99
C GLY A 190 7.11 3.40 12.21
N LEU A 191 6.61 4.45 11.53
CA LEU A 191 5.45 4.35 10.65
C LEU A 191 5.69 3.38 9.48
N THR A 192 6.91 3.36 8.93
CA THR A 192 7.29 2.38 7.89
C THR A 192 7.24 0.96 8.45
N GLY A 193 7.77 0.72 9.64
CA GLY A 193 7.68 -0.58 10.32
C GLY A 193 6.23 -1.01 10.57
N ILE A 194 5.38 -0.11 11.06
CA ILE A 194 3.94 -0.37 11.20
C ILE A 194 3.32 -0.71 9.84
N GLY A 195 3.66 0.04 8.80
CA GLY A 195 3.18 -0.23 7.45
C GLY A 195 3.60 -1.60 6.91
N ILE A 196 4.82 -2.07 7.23
CA ILE A 196 5.30 -3.43 6.91
C ILE A 196 4.45 -4.48 7.65
N LEU A 197 4.11 -4.23 8.92
CA LEU A 197 3.26 -5.13 9.69
C LEU A 197 1.79 -5.14 9.21
N VAL A 198 1.32 -4.08 8.55
CA VAL A 198 0.01 -4.05 7.89
C VAL A 198 0.08 -4.72 6.52
N ARG A 199 1.12 -4.43 5.74
CA ARG A 199 1.33 -4.98 4.38
C ARG A 199 2.82 -5.15 4.08
N PRO A 200 3.31 -6.40 3.94
CA PRO A 200 4.73 -6.70 3.75
C PRO A 200 5.36 -6.02 2.53
N ALA A 201 4.57 -5.66 1.52
CA ALA A 201 5.03 -4.93 0.33
C ALA A 201 5.76 -3.62 0.68
N MET A 202 5.44 -2.97 1.81
CA MET A 202 6.14 -1.76 2.25
C MET A 202 7.62 -2.00 2.63
N LEU A 203 8.03 -3.24 2.84
CA LEU A 203 9.44 -3.60 3.07
C LEU A 203 10.33 -3.11 1.91
N PHE A 204 9.82 -3.16 0.70
CA PHE A 204 10.55 -2.72 -0.49
C PHE A 204 10.74 -1.20 -0.57
N PHE A 205 9.97 -0.42 0.18
CA PHE A 205 10.21 1.02 0.32
C PHE A 205 11.51 1.34 1.07
N VAL A 206 11.92 0.46 1.99
CA VAL A 206 13.11 0.70 2.84
C VAL A 206 14.39 0.90 2.01
N PRO A 207 14.77 0.03 1.07
CA PRO A 207 15.96 0.26 0.24
C PRO A 207 15.85 1.51 -0.65
N PHE A 208 14.68 1.84 -1.18
CA PHE A 208 14.48 3.04 -1.98
C PHE A 208 14.70 4.32 -1.17
N ALA A 209 14.12 4.39 0.03
CA ALA A 209 14.29 5.53 0.92
C ALA A 209 15.73 5.65 1.43
N ALA A 210 16.34 4.54 1.86
CA ALA A 210 17.72 4.50 2.34
C ALA A 210 18.71 4.90 1.22
N ALA A 211 18.57 4.34 0.02
CA ALA A 211 19.41 4.69 -1.12
C ALA A 211 19.32 6.18 -1.48
N TRP A 212 18.10 6.75 -1.44
CA TRP A 212 17.90 8.17 -1.68
C TRP A 212 18.56 9.04 -0.59
N MET A 213 18.46 8.66 0.70
CA MET A 213 19.14 9.36 1.80
C MET A 213 20.66 9.30 1.64
N VAL A 214 21.22 8.13 1.28
CA VAL A 214 22.68 7.98 1.01
C VAL A 214 23.10 8.84 -0.18
N TRP A 215 22.32 8.86 -1.25
CA TRP A 215 22.57 9.72 -2.42
C TRP A 215 22.59 11.21 -2.07
N LYS A 216 21.74 11.61 -1.11
CA LYS A 216 21.73 12.97 -0.53
C LYS A 216 22.84 13.20 0.51
N ARG A 217 23.76 12.23 0.68
CA ARG A 217 24.84 12.25 1.68
C ARG A 217 24.38 12.26 3.15
N GLU A 218 23.16 11.79 3.38
CA GLU A 218 22.54 11.68 4.71
C GLU A 218 22.62 10.23 5.25
N THR A 219 23.82 9.63 5.20
CA THR A 219 24.05 8.23 5.57
C THR A 219 23.61 7.92 6.99
N ARG A 220 23.80 8.87 7.93
CA ARG A 220 23.32 8.72 9.31
C ARG A 220 21.82 8.54 9.40
N HIS A 221 21.04 9.33 8.66
CA HIS A 221 19.58 9.21 8.59
C HIS A 221 19.16 7.91 7.92
N ALA A 222 19.86 7.47 6.89
CA ALA A 222 19.63 6.17 6.24
C ALA A 222 19.82 5.01 7.22
N VAL A 223 20.92 5.01 7.99
CA VAL A 223 21.19 3.98 9.02
C VAL A 223 20.11 3.99 10.11
N ILE A 224 19.79 5.17 10.65
CA ILE A 224 18.73 5.31 11.68
C ILE A 224 17.39 4.79 11.12
N PHE A 225 17.05 5.19 9.89
CA PHE A 225 15.80 4.78 9.23
C PHE A 225 15.71 3.25 9.11
N VAL A 226 16.75 2.60 8.60
CA VAL A 226 16.80 1.14 8.45
C VAL A 226 16.72 0.44 9.81
N LEU A 227 17.55 0.85 10.77
CA LEU A 227 17.61 0.20 12.08
C LEU A 227 16.31 0.33 12.87
N VAL A 228 15.69 1.51 12.88
CA VAL A 228 14.40 1.73 13.57
C VAL A 228 13.27 0.98 12.87
N THR A 229 13.27 0.94 11.55
CA THR A 229 12.26 0.15 10.79
C THR A 229 12.38 -1.33 11.13
N LEU A 230 13.60 -1.89 11.10
CA LEU A 230 13.84 -3.29 11.46
C LEU A 230 13.50 -3.57 12.94
N ALA A 231 13.88 -2.68 13.85
CA ALA A 231 13.54 -2.80 15.25
C ALA A 231 12.02 -2.80 15.49
N SER A 232 11.26 -2.03 14.71
CA SER A 232 9.78 -2.01 14.79
C SER A 232 9.14 -3.33 14.35
N VAL A 233 9.78 -4.06 13.42
CA VAL A 233 9.30 -5.36 12.91
C VAL A 233 9.85 -6.53 13.73
N ALA A 234 11.01 -6.37 14.38
CA ALA A 234 11.74 -7.41 15.07
C ALA A 234 10.91 -8.21 16.11
N PRO A 235 10.06 -7.59 16.97
CA PRO A 235 9.25 -8.35 17.92
C PRO A 235 8.36 -9.39 17.24
N TRP A 236 7.77 -9.02 16.09
CA TRP A 236 6.96 -9.93 15.29
C TRP A 236 7.79 -11.03 14.64
N THR A 237 8.95 -10.71 14.08
CA THR A 237 9.90 -11.67 13.51
C THR A 237 10.38 -12.69 14.55
N VAL A 238 10.71 -12.24 15.75
CA VAL A 238 11.12 -13.10 16.88
C VAL A 238 9.97 -14.03 17.28
N ARG A 239 8.74 -13.50 17.38
CA ARG A 239 7.55 -14.32 17.62
C ARG A 239 7.40 -15.38 16.54
N ASN A 240 7.54 -15.01 15.27
CA ASN A 240 7.41 -15.94 14.14
C ASN A 240 8.47 -17.05 14.21
N ALA A 241 9.73 -16.70 14.49
CA ALA A 241 10.80 -17.69 14.61
C ALA A 241 10.51 -18.70 15.73
N ARG A 242 9.94 -18.24 16.86
CA ARG A 242 9.55 -19.14 17.96
C ARG A 242 8.36 -20.05 17.62
N VAL A 243 7.36 -19.51 16.91
CA VAL A 243 6.10 -20.25 16.60
C VAL A 243 6.31 -21.24 15.46
N HIS A 244 7.07 -20.86 14.41
CA HIS A 244 7.26 -21.68 13.22
C HIS A 244 8.55 -22.51 13.26
N GLY A 245 9.44 -22.29 14.25
CA GLY A 245 10.76 -22.92 14.30
C GLY A 245 11.68 -22.50 13.13
N ARG A 246 11.33 -21.44 12.41
CA ARG A 246 12.01 -20.93 11.21
C ARG A 246 11.96 -19.40 11.16
N PHE A 247 12.91 -18.84 10.41
CA PHE A 247 12.90 -17.40 10.13
C PHE A 247 11.76 -17.05 9.16
N VAL A 248 10.77 -16.31 9.66
CA VAL A 248 9.69 -15.70 8.87
C VAL A 248 9.64 -14.23 9.23
N LEU A 249 10.08 -13.34 8.31
CA LEU A 249 10.21 -11.92 8.62
C LEU A 249 8.88 -11.29 9.02
N VAL A 250 7.84 -11.43 8.18
CA VAL A 250 6.50 -10.85 8.45
C VAL A 250 5.39 -11.86 8.19
N ALA A 251 5.34 -12.44 6.99
CA ALA A 251 4.28 -13.34 6.51
C ALA A 251 4.89 -14.49 5.69
N SER A 252 4.21 -15.63 5.63
CA SER A 252 4.70 -16.85 4.97
C SER A 252 4.10 -17.07 3.58
N GLU A 253 3.82 -15.98 2.84
CA GLU A 253 3.20 -16.05 1.51
C GLU A 253 4.11 -15.53 0.39
N GLY A 254 5.36 -15.17 0.72
CA GLY A 254 6.29 -14.57 -0.24
C GLY A 254 6.62 -15.52 -1.39
N GLY A 255 6.87 -16.80 -1.08
CA GLY A 255 7.23 -17.82 -2.07
C GLY A 255 6.12 -18.10 -3.06
N VAL A 256 4.91 -18.38 -2.59
CA VAL A 256 3.75 -18.63 -3.46
C VAL A 256 3.40 -17.39 -4.29
N THR A 257 3.49 -16.20 -3.70
CA THR A 257 3.24 -14.93 -4.40
C THR A 257 4.28 -14.70 -5.51
N PHE A 258 5.56 -14.96 -5.23
CA PHE A 258 6.61 -14.86 -6.23
C PHE A 258 6.42 -15.87 -7.36
N TRP A 259 6.13 -17.14 -7.02
CA TRP A 259 5.86 -18.19 -7.99
C TRP A 259 4.65 -17.88 -8.87
N THR A 260 3.54 -17.40 -8.28
CA THR A 260 2.34 -16.98 -9.01
C THR A 260 2.66 -15.99 -10.13
N GLY A 261 3.57 -15.06 -9.88
CA GLY A 261 3.99 -14.07 -10.86
C GLY A 261 5.14 -14.52 -11.79
N ASN A 262 5.81 -15.66 -11.53
CA ASN A 262 7.03 -16.04 -12.24
C ASN A 262 7.08 -17.55 -12.54
N ASN A 263 6.14 -18.01 -13.36
CA ASN A 263 6.04 -19.40 -13.83
C ASN A 263 5.51 -19.43 -15.29
N PRO A 264 5.52 -20.58 -15.97
CA PRO A 264 5.09 -20.66 -17.39
C PRO A 264 3.63 -20.30 -17.63
N LEU A 265 2.76 -20.40 -16.61
CA LEU A 265 1.32 -20.10 -16.73
C LEU A 265 1.01 -18.63 -16.35
N ALA A 266 1.99 -17.87 -15.88
CA ALA A 266 1.81 -16.47 -15.49
C ALA A 266 1.50 -15.60 -16.71
N ARG A 267 0.41 -14.83 -16.64
CA ARG A 267 -0.10 -13.97 -17.74
C ARG A 267 0.25 -12.48 -17.54
N GLY A 268 1.05 -12.15 -16.51
CA GLY A 268 1.43 -10.79 -16.16
C GLY A 268 0.55 -10.15 -15.08
N GLU A 269 -0.44 -10.87 -14.56
CA GLU A 269 -1.25 -10.57 -13.38
C GLU A 269 -1.25 -11.75 -12.40
N GLY A 270 -1.66 -11.51 -11.16
CA GLY A 270 -1.63 -12.49 -10.10
C GLY A 270 -3.00 -12.94 -9.58
N ASP A 271 -4.09 -12.56 -10.22
CA ASP A 271 -5.40 -13.05 -9.79
C ASP A 271 -5.64 -14.48 -10.30
N MET A 272 -5.56 -15.44 -9.37
CA MET A 272 -5.78 -16.85 -9.70
C MET A 272 -7.23 -17.16 -10.11
N ALA A 273 -8.21 -16.31 -9.74
CA ALA A 273 -9.58 -16.49 -10.21
C ALA A 273 -9.71 -16.16 -11.72
N ALA A 274 -8.88 -15.23 -12.22
CA ALA A 274 -8.79 -14.93 -13.64
C ALA A 274 -7.88 -15.90 -14.42
N ASN A 275 -7.17 -16.81 -13.74
CA ASN A 275 -6.26 -17.80 -14.33
C ASN A 275 -6.48 -19.20 -13.71
N PRO A 276 -7.53 -19.93 -14.11
CA PRO A 276 -7.87 -21.24 -13.53
C PRO A 276 -6.77 -22.30 -13.70
N GLU A 277 -5.96 -22.22 -14.78
CA GLU A 277 -4.84 -23.13 -14.99
C GLU A 277 -3.74 -22.94 -13.94
N LEU A 278 -3.40 -21.68 -13.66
CA LEU A 278 -2.44 -21.33 -12.61
C LEU A 278 -2.94 -21.77 -11.24
N LYS A 279 -4.24 -21.56 -10.95
CA LYS A 279 -4.85 -22.03 -9.70
C LYS A 279 -4.78 -23.55 -9.55
N ARG A 280 -5.04 -24.28 -10.63
CA ARG A 280 -4.93 -25.75 -10.63
C ARG A 280 -3.50 -26.21 -10.38
N ALA A 281 -2.53 -25.61 -11.09
CA ALA A 281 -1.11 -25.92 -10.91
C ALA A 281 -0.62 -25.64 -9.49
N GLU A 282 -1.11 -24.57 -8.85
CA GLU A 282 -0.79 -24.25 -7.45
C GLU A 282 -1.39 -25.30 -6.50
N LEU A 283 -2.63 -25.74 -6.72
CA LEU A 283 -3.25 -26.81 -5.92
C LEU A 283 -2.50 -28.13 -6.08
N GLU A 284 -2.11 -28.50 -7.29
CA GLU A 284 -1.31 -29.70 -7.55
C GLU A 284 0.08 -29.62 -6.87
N PHE A 285 0.70 -28.43 -6.91
CA PHE A 285 1.95 -28.20 -6.19
C PHE A 285 1.78 -28.42 -4.68
N ARG A 286 0.72 -27.86 -4.08
CA ARG A 286 0.38 -28.06 -2.66
C ARG A 286 0.13 -29.50 -2.33
N ASN A 287 -0.64 -30.21 -3.16
CA ASN A 287 -0.97 -31.61 -2.93
C ASN A 287 0.27 -32.51 -3.02
N ARG A 288 1.20 -32.23 -3.94
CA ARG A 288 2.49 -32.95 -4.02
C ARG A 288 3.37 -32.79 -2.78
N HIS A 289 3.15 -31.72 -2.02
CA HIS A 289 3.92 -31.39 -0.82
C HIS A 289 2.98 -31.23 0.39
N ALA A 290 1.95 -32.06 0.47
CA ALA A 290 0.93 -31.99 1.53
C ALA A 290 1.50 -32.33 2.93
N ASP A 291 2.57 -33.09 2.97
CA ASP A 291 3.37 -33.43 4.16
C ASP A 291 4.13 -32.26 4.76
N LEU A 292 4.34 -31.18 3.98
CA LEU A 292 5.09 -29.99 4.40
C LEU A 292 4.16 -28.88 4.92
N THR A 293 4.62 -28.14 5.93
CA THR A 293 3.94 -26.92 6.36
C THR A 293 4.08 -25.80 5.31
N PRO A 294 3.21 -24.76 5.32
CA PRO A 294 3.34 -23.63 4.40
C PRO A 294 4.73 -23.00 4.40
N GLU A 295 5.33 -22.84 5.58
CA GLU A 295 6.67 -22.26 5.75
C GLU A 295 7.77 -23.18 5.18
N GLN A 296 7.55 -24.50 5.18
CA GLN A 296 8.47 -25.45 4.56
C GLN A 296 8.32 -25.49 3.04
N ARG A 297 7.13 -25.22 2.51
CA ARG A 297 6.86 -25.13 1.07
C ARG A 297 7.38 -23.84 0.44
N GLU A 298 7.48 -22.75 1.20
CA GLU A 298 7.86 -21.46 0.68
C GLU A 298 9.18 -21.44 -0.11
N PRO A 299 10.30 -22.03 0.36
CA PRO A 299 11.54 -22.13 -0.42
C PRO A 299 11.39 -22.94 -1.71
N LEU A 300 10.46 -23.90 -1.76
CA LEU A 300 10.24 -24.73 -2.95
C LEU A 300 9.60 -23.91 -4.07
N TYR A 301 8.65 -23.02 -3.75
CA TYR A 301 8.08 -22.10 -4.72
C TYR A 301 9.13 -21.18 -5.33
N TYR A 302 10.01 -20.59 -4.51
CA TYR A 302 11.13 -19.77 -5.02
C TYR A 302 12.05 -20.57 -5.92
N ARG A 303 12.41 -21.80 -5.53
CA ARG A 303 13.29 -22.67 -6.31
C ARG A 303 12.72 -23.00 -7.68
N GLU A 304 11.43 -23.34 -7.75
CA GLU A 304 10.74 -23.63 -9.02
C GLU A 304 10.68 -22.39 -9.92
N ALA A 305 10.29 -21.25 -9.37
CA ALA A 305 10.24 -19.99 -10.11
C ALA A 305 11.64 -19.60 -10.66
N PHE A 306 12.67 -19.62 -9.84
CA PHE A 306 14.03 -19.32 -10.30
C PHE A 306 14.57 -20.34 -11.31
N ALA A 307 14.22 -21.62 -11.19
CA ALA A 307 14.57 -22.63 -12.16
C ALA A 307 13.94 -22.34 -13.52
N TRP A 308 12.67 -21.95 -13.54
CA TRP A 308 11.98 -21.53 -14.77
C TRP A 308 12.59 -20.26 -15.37
N ILE A 309 12.82 -19.23 -14.59
CA ILE A 309 13.44 -17.96 -15.03
C ILE A 309 14.79 -18.24 -15.72
N ARG A 310 15.64 -19.06 -15.11
CA ARG A 310 16.97 -19.38 -15.66
C ARG A 310 16.90 -20.17 -16.97
N ARG A 311 15.90 -21.03 -17.12
CA ARG A 311 15.71 -21.84 -18.34
C ARG A 311 15.04 -21.06 -19.47
N HIS A 312 14.25 -20.01 -19.15
CA HIS A 312 13.43 -19.27 -20.13
C HIS A 312 13.58 -17.74 -19.97
N PRO A 313 14.82 -17.18 -20.06
CA PRO A 313 15.06 -15.76 -19.79
C PRO A 313 14.31 -14.83 -20.75
N ALA A 314 14.18 -15.20 -22.02
CA ALA A 314 13.43 -14.39 -22.99
C ALA A 314 11.92 -14.33 -22.68
N GLN A 315 11.31 -15.46 -22.30
CA GLN A 315 9.90 -15.51 -21.91
C GLN A 315 9.66 -14.70 -20.62
N TRP A 316 10.59 -14.80 -19.65
CA TRP A 316 10.52 -14.03 -18.43
C TRP A 316 10.64 -12.52 -18.69
N THR A 317 11.55 -12.09 -19.58
CA THR A 317 11.67 -10.67 -19.98
C THR A 317 10.38 -10.16 -20.62
N ALA A 318 9.75 -10.94 -21.51
CA ALA A 318 8.46 -10.62 -22.08
C ALA A 318 7.35 -10.52 -21.00
N LEU A 319 7.40 -11.41 -20.00
CA LEU A 319 6.49 -11.39 -18.86
C LEU A 319 6.69 -10.14 -18.00
N LEU A 320 7.93 -9.70 -17.75
CA LEU A 320 8.21 -8.43 -17.06
C LEU A 320 7.62 -7.24 -17.81
N ALA A 321 7.76 -7.19 -19.14
CA ALA A 321 7.16 -6.13 -19.95
C ALA A 321 5.62 -6.10 -19.81
N ARG A 322 4.95 -7.28 -19.81
CA ARG A 322 3.51 -7.38 -19.53
C ARG A 322 3.15 -6.88 -18.13
N LYS A 323 3.95 -7.21 -17.11
CA LYS A 323 3.72 -6.73 -15.74
C LYS A 323 3.84 -5.20 -15.66
N VAL A 324 4.84 -4.60 -16.30
CA VAL A 324 4.96 -3.13 -16.40
C VAL A 324 3.72 -2.55 -17.07
N PHE A 325 3.29 -3.13 -18.20
CA PHE A 325 2.09 -2.69 -18.90
C PHE A 325 0.86 -2.72 -17.99
N TYR A 326 0.56 -3.85 -17.34
CA TYR A 326 -0.61 -3.97 -16.45
C TYR A 326 -0.50 -3.18 -15.13
N THR A 327 0.71 -2.77 -14.73
CA THR A 327 0.88 -1.83 -13.61
C THR A 327 0.39 -0.43 -13.98
N ILE A 328 0.59 -0.02 -15.25
CA ILE A 328 0.25 1.32 -15.75
C ILE A 328 -1.16 1.34 -16.34
N VAL A 329 -1.51 0.31 -17.11
CA VAL A 329 -2.80 0.22 -17.81
C VAL A 329 -3.74 -0.67 -17.02
N PRO A 330 -4.84 -0.14 -16.46
CA PRO A 330 -5.74 -0.88 -15.59
C PRO A 330 -6.75 -1.72 -16.42
N LEU A 331 -6.28 -2.51 -17.35
CA LEU A 331 -7.08 -3.34 -18.26
C LEU A 331 -6.47 -4.73 -18.40
N GLY A 332 -6.24 -5.40 -17.29
CA GLY A 332 -5.67 -6.75 -17.25
C GLY A 332 -6.73 -7.87 -17.18
N PRO A 333 -6.30 -9.14 -17.21
CA PRO A 333 -7.18 -10.31 -17.15
C PRO A 333 -8.15 -10.31 -15.97
N SER A 334 -7.75 -9.81 -14.77
CA SER A 334 -8.61 -9.73 -13.59
C SER A 334 -9.83 -8.82 -13.75
N TYR A 335 -9.80 -7.88 -14.69
CA TYR A 335 -10.96 -7.01 -14.96
C TYR A 335 -12.16 -7.75 -15.53
N THR A 336 -11.97 -8.94 -16.12
CA THR A 336 -13.07 -9.79 -16.56
C THR A 336 -13.96 -10.28 -15.43
N LEU A 337 -13.44 -10.26 -14.19
CA LEU A 337 -14.15 -10.65 -12.96
C LEU A 337 -15.01 -9.52 -12.38
N HIS A 338 -14.81 -8.29 -12.85
CA HIS A 338 -15.49 -7.12 -12.33
C HIS A 338 -16.69 -6.70 -13.18
N SER A 339 -17.67 -6.07 -12.55
CA SER A 339 -18.82 -5.52 -13.28
C SER A 339 -18.38 -4.38 -14.21
N LYS A 340 -19.11 -4.17 -15.32
CA LYS A 340 -18.87 -3.04 -16.23
C LYS A 340 -18.91 -1.67 -15.49
N LYS A 341 -19.79 -1.52 -14.49
CA LYS A 341 -19.89 -0.31 -13.68
C LYS A 341 -18.61 -0.05 -12.90
N TYR A 342 -18.05 -1.09 -12.28
CA TYR A 342 -16.79 -1.02 -11.56
C TYR A 342 -15.64 -0.65 -12.51
N LEU A 343 -15.55 -1.31 -13.66
CA LEU A 343 -14.52 -1.05 -14.66
C LEU A 343 -14.56 0.41 -15.13
N VAL A 344 -15.73 0.93 -15.48
CA VAL A 344 -15.88 2.32 -15.93
C VAL A 344 -15.52 3.29 -14.81
N ALA A 345 -15.97 3.04 -13.59
CA ALA A 345 -15.69 3.93 -12.45
C ALA A 345 -14.21 3.92 -12.07
N SER A 346 -13.57 2.75 -11.99
CA SER A 346 -12.18 2.62 -11.54
C SER A 346 -11.18 2.95 -12.65
N ALA A 347 -11.22 2.24 -13.76
CA ALA A 347 -10.32 2.46 -14.88
C ALA A 347 -10.54 3.82 -15.54
N GLY A 348 -11.80 4.25 -15.69
CA GLY A 348 -12.13 5.56 -16.23
C GLY A 348 -11.58 6.71 -15.37
N ALA A 349 -11.80 6.65 -14.05
CA ALA A 349 -11.25 7.66 -13.14
C ALA A 349 -9.72 7.72 -13.16
N TYR A 350 -9.06 6.55 -13.21
CA TYR A 350 -7.62 6.47 -13.31
C TYR A 350 -7.09 7.05 -14.62
N LEU A 351 -7.67 6.67 -15.76
CA LEU A 351 -7.24 7.15 -17.08
C LEU A 351 -7.47 8.66 -17.23
N LEU A 352 -8.54 9.22 -16.64
CA LEU A 352 -8.77 10.66 -16.57
C LEU A 352 -7.74 11.38 -15.68
N LEU A 353 -7.30 10.72 -14.60
CA LEU A 353 -6.32 11.29 -13.66
C LEU A 353 -4.89 11.25 -14.23
N LEU A 354 -4.55 10.27 -15.05
CA LEU A 354 -3.18 9.99 -15.49
C LEU A 354 -2.54 11.14 -16.27
N PRO A 355 -3.16 11.74 -17.32
CA PRO A 355 -2.53 12.83 -18.07
C PRO A 355 -2.21 14.06 -17.23
N PRO A 356 -3.14 14.62 -16.43
CA PRO A 356 -2.82 15.76 -15.56
C PRO A 356 -1.81 15.40 -14.46
N ALA A 357 -1.78 14.14 -13.99
CA ALA A 357 -0.80 13.68 -13.02
C ALA A 357 0.62 13.65 -13.61
N LEU A 358 0.79 13.17 -14.83
CA LEU A 358 2.09 13.16 -15.53
C LEU A 358 2.60 14.59 -15.77
N ALA A 359 1.73 15.49 -16.24
CA ALA A 359 2.08 16.89 -16.43
C ALA A 359 2.45 17.58 -15.10
N GLY A 360 1.68 17.31 -14.04
CA GLY A 360 1.97 17.83 -12.70
C GLY A 360 3.26 17.26 -12.10
N ALA A 361 3.53 15.97 -12.27
CA ALA A 361 4.78 15.35 -11.84
C ALA A 361 6.00 15.97 -12.55
N TRP A 362 5.89 16.19 -13.86
CA TRP A 362 6.93 16.87 -14.65
C TRP A 362 7.23 18.27 -14.12
N ARG A 363 6.21 19.01 -13.73
CA ARG A 363 6.37 20.34 -13.11
C ARG A 363 7.03 20.25 -11.74
N LEU A 364 6.56 19.33 -10.87
CA LEU A 364 7.06 19.17 -9.51
C LEU A 364 8.53 18.75 -9.44
N ARG A 365 9.08 18.09 -10.48
CA ARG A 365 10.51 17.71 -10.52
C ARG A 365 11.47 18.89 -10.41
N ARG A 366 11.02 20.10 -10.78
CA ARG A 366 11.82 21.35 -10.74
C ARG A 366 11.57 22.21 -9.50
N GLY A 367 10.73 21.71 -8.58
CA GLY A 367 10.31 22.44 -7.38
C GLY A 367 10.21 21.53 -6.14
N CYS A 368 9.13 21.67 -5.41
CA CYS A 368 8.87 20.92 -4.19
C CYS A 368 8.30 19.52 -4.49
N ALA A 369 9.12 18.64 -5.03
CA ALA A 369 8.71 17.26 -5.31
C ALA A 369 8.36 16.51 -4.02
N PRO A 370 7.23 15.76 -3.97
CA PRO A 370 6.89 14.89 -2.85
C PRO A 370 7.70 13.58 -2.91
N VAL A 371 9.03 13.70 -2.74
CA VAL A 371 10.00 12.63 -3.01
C VAL A 371 9.69 11.35 -2.25
N ALA A 372 9.37 11.42 -0.96
CA ALA A 372 9.05 10.24 -0.17
C ALA A 372 7.83 9.48 -0.73
N LEU A 373 6.79 10.19 -1.18
CA LEU A 373 5.62 9.60 -1.82
C LEU A 373 5.97 8.97 -3.18
N TRP A 374 6.83 9.63 -3.97
CA TRP A 374 7.27 9.09 -5.26
C TRP A 374 8.16 7.86 -5.11
N LEU A 375 9.05 7.83 -4.10
CA LEU A 375 9.86 6.64 -3.79
C LEU A 375 8.97 5.47 -3.34
N LEU A 376 7.93 5.76 -2.56
CA LEU A 376 6.95 4.77 -2.14
C LEU A 376 6.15 4.24 -3.34
N ALA A 377 5.72 5.10 -4.27
CA ALA A 377 5.08 4.69 -5.51
C ALA A 377 6.04 3.86 -6.40
N ALA A 378 7.29 4.28 -6.53
CA ALA A 378 8.32 3.52 -7.28
C ALA A 378 8.57 2.14 -6.68
N SER A 379 8.64 2.02 -5.34
CA SER A 379 8.77 0.73 -4.68
C SER A 379 7.54 -0.17 -4.92
N THR A 380 6.34 0.41 -4.99
CA THR A 380 5.11 -0.34 -5.31
C THR A 380 5.11 -0.84 -6.76
N VAL A 381 5.57 -0.01 -7.70
CA VAL A 381 5.79 -0.45 -9.10
C VAL A 381 6.82 -1.58 -9.15
N PHE A 382 7.95 -1.45 -8.44
CA PHE A 382 8.96 -2.48 -8.35
C PHE A 382 8.39 -3.82 -7.84
N VAL A 383 7.60 -3.79 -6.74
CA VAL A 383 6.92 -4.98 -6.20
C VAL A 383 5.98 -5.58 -7.24
N SER A 384 5.21 -4.76 -7.94
CA SER A 384 4.29 -5.22 -8.99
C SER A 384 5.03 -5.92 -10.14
N VAL A 385 6.21 -5.44 -10.51
CA VAL A 385 7.03 -6.04 -11.57
C VAL A 385 7.73 -7.31 -11.09
N VAL A 386 8.25 -7.33 -9.86
CA VAL A 386 8.93 -8.51 -9.29
C VAL A 386 7.94 -9.64 -9.02
N PHE A 387 6.81 -9.34 -8.43
CA PHE A 387 5.77 -10.32 -8.10
C PHE A 387 4.72 -10.35 -9.21
N PHE A 388 3.69 -9.56 -9.08
CA PHE A 388 2.66 -9.32 -10.09
C PHE A 388 1.85 -8.06 -9.79
N PRO A 389 1.35 -7.34 -10.79
CA PRO A 389 0.42 -6.25 -10.60
C PRO A 389 -0.99 -6.74 -10.31
N GLN A 390 -1.67 -6.01 -9.46
CA GLN A 390 -3.12 -6.03 -9.29
C GLN A 390 -3.61 -4.59 -9.07
N GLU A 391 -4.84 -4.27 -9.49
CA GLU A 391 -5.40 -2.93 -9.32
C GLU A 391 -5.36 -2.49 -7.86
N ARG A 392 -5.78 -3.35 -6.94
CA ARG A 392 -5.79 -3.08 -5.49
C ARG A 392 -4.41 -2.75 -4.90
N PHE A 393 -3.31 -3.13 -5.56
CA PHE A 393 -1.96 -2.79 -5.09
C PHE A 393 -1.55 -1.37 -5.47
N ARG A 394 -2.10 -0.85 -6.57
CA ARG A 394 -1.87 0.52 -7.03
C ARG A 394 -2.59 1.54 -6.16
N ILE A 395 -3.85 1.27 -5.81
CA ILE A 395 -4.77 2.20 -5.15
C ILE A 395 -4.20 2.82 -3.87
N PRO A 396 -3.52 2.09 -2.96
CA PRO A 396 -3.05 2.67 -1.70
C PRO A 396 -1.95 3.72 -1.83
N VAL A 397 -1.14 3.67 -2.90
CA VAL A 397 0.09 4.47 -2.98
C VAL A 397 0.23 5.19 -4.31
N ILE A 398 0.09 4.48 -5.44
CA ILE A 398 0.29 5.07 -6.77
C ILE A 398 -0.80 6.09 -7.04
N ASP A 399 -2.06 5.76 -6.79
CA ASP A 399 -3.18 6.68 -7.04
C ASP A 399 -3.07 7.97 -6.19
N PRO A 400 -2.77 7.94 -4.87
CA PRO A 400 -2.45 9.15 -4.12
C PRO A 400 -1.29 9.97 -4.68
N ALA A 401 -0.22 9.33 -5.19
CA ALA A 401 0.88 10.03 -5.82
C ALA A 401 0.46 10.73 -7.12
N LEU A 402 -0.42 10.11 -7.90
CA LEU A 402 -1.02 10.72 -9.09
C LEU A 402 -1.96 11.86 -8.71
N ILE A 403 -2.78 11.73 -7.66
CA ILE A 403 -3.68 12.78 -7.17
C ILE A 403 -2.89 14.01 -6.74
N VAL A 404 -1.82 13.85 -5.94
CA VAL A 404 -0.95 14.96 -5.52
C VAL A 404 -0.30 15.63 -6.73
N SER A 405 0.15 14.84 -7.70
CA SER A 405 0.78 15.37 -8.92
C SER A 405 -0.23 16.15 -9.78
N ALA A 406 -1.43 15.61 -10.00
CA ALA A 406 -2.49 16.31 -10.75
C ALA A 406 -2.94 17.62 -10.05
N ALA A 407 -3.04 17.59 -8.72
CA ALA A 407 -3.38 18.78 -7.94
C ALA A 407 -2.36 19.91 -8.09
N ALA A 408 -1.07 19.58 -8.27
CA ALA A 408 -0.02 20.56 -8.53
C ALA A 408 -0.21 21.27 -9.88
N LEU A 409 -0.74 20.59 -10.89
CA LEU A 409 -1.08 21.21 -12.16
C LEU A 409 -2.25 22.20 -12.03
N ALA A 410 -3.30 21.83 -11.30
CA ALA A 410 -4.46 22.70 -11.05
C ALA A 410 -4.09 23.97 -10.27
N ALA A 411 -3.12 23.90 -9.37
CA ALA A 411 -2.63 25.04 -8.60
C ALA A 411 -1.83 26.05 -9.43
N ALA A 412 -1.34 25.64 -10.60
CA ALA A 412 -0.35 26.37 -11.38
C ALA A 412 -0.88 27.60 -12.13
N ARG A 413 -2.18 27.73 -12.34
CA ARG A 413 -2.78 28.82 -13.13
C ARG A 413 -2.66 30.21 -12.50
N SER A 414 -1.94 30.39 -11.39
CA SER A 414 -1.98 31.63 -10.64
C SER A 414 -0.69 32.18 -10.03
N HIS A 415 0.48 31.53 -10.19
CA HIS A 415 1.74 32.07 -9.66
C HIS A 415 2.96 31.59 -10.45
N GLU A 416 3.57 32.48 -11.20
CA GLU A 416 4.93 32.34 -11.75
C GLU A 416 6.05 32.54 -10.71
N HIS A 417 5.74 32.94 -9.49
CA HIS A 417 6.73 33.27 -8.46
C HIS A 417 6.29 32.81 -7.06
N THR A 418 6.56 31.58 -6.68
CA THR A 418 6.79 31.27 -5.27
C THR A 418 7.76 30.09 -5.17
N GLY A 419 9.00 30.43 -4.79
CA GLY A 419 9.96 29.44 -4.29
C GLY A 419 9.34 28.67 -3.12
N CYS A 420 9.83 27.47 -2.89
CA CYS A 420 9.42 26.57 -1.82
C CYS A 420 9.52 27.30 -0.45
N ARG A 421 8.47 28.00 -0.02
CA ARG A 421 8.42 28.66 1.28
C ARG A 421 7.85 27.70 2.31
N SER A 422 8.66 27.41 3.31
CA SER A 422 8.30 26.77 4.58
C SER A 422 7.38 27.71 5.38
N ASN A 423 6.07 27.70 5.09
CA ASN A 423 5.04 28.31 5.94
C ASN A 423 3.82 27.41 5.95
N LEU A 424 3.80 26.47 6.88
CA LEU A 424 2.63 25.93 7.54
C LEU A 424 3.02 25.53 8.96
#